data_255012526bf5317b6a8f24657ed85ecc
#
_entry.id   255012526bf5317b6a8f24657ed85ecc
#
_cell.length_a   1.000
_cell.length_b   1.000
_cell.length_c   1.000
_cell.angle_alpha   90.00
_cell.angle_beta   90.00
_cell.angle_gamma   90.00
#
_symmetry.space_group_name_H-M   'P 1'
#
loop_
_entity.id
_entity.type
_entity.pdbx_description
1 polymer ?
#
loop_
_entity_poly.entity_id
_entity_poly.type
_entity_poly.pdbx_seq_one_letter_code
_entity_poly.pdbx_strand_id
1 'polypeptide(L)'
;MRLMVDPDARPTAHHTPIPVPVHWQEDVKAGLDQDVRIGVIEPVPIGTPVTWCHKMVVCPKKSGKPRRTVDLQALNRHATRETHHTQSPFHQARKVPHHAKKTVFDAWNGYHSIALDERDRHLTTFITPWGRYRYLVAPQGYVSSGDGYSRRFDEIVAHIPQKTKCIDDTLMWSNTIEESFFQAIQWLDICGKNGIILNPSKTLSNLLDSR
;
A
#
# COMPACT_ATOMS: atom_id res chain seq x y z
N MET A 1 12.36 2.71 -3.92
CA MET A 1 11.88 4.03 -3.45
C MET A 1 12.88 4.60 -2.46
N ARG A 2 13.15 5.91 -2.51
CA ARG A 2 13.92 6.66 -1.48
C ARG A 2 12.94 7.45 -0.60
N LEU A 3 13.28 7.59 0.68
CA LEU A 3 12.56 8.51 1.57
C LEU A 3 13.30 9.85 1.56
N MET A 4 12.61 10.89 1.08
CA MET A 4 13.17 12.25 0.98
C MET A 4 13.03 12.97 2.33
N VAL A 5 13.87 12.59 3.29
CA VAL A 5 13.89 13.18 4.64
C VAL A 5 15.05 14.15 4.76
N ASP A 6 14.81 15.29 5.39
CA ASP A 6 15.84 16.28 5.69
C ASP A 6 16.99 15.63 6.48
N PRO A 7 18.23 15.68 5.98
CA PRO A 7 19.37 15.08 6.65
C PRO A 7 19.67 15.70 8.02
N ASP A 8 19.28 16.96 8.24
CA ASP A 8 19.48 17.70 9.48
C ASP A 8 18.31 17.54 10.47
N ALA A 9 17.30 16.72 10.09
CA ALA A 9 16.15 16.45 10.95
C ALA A 9 16.58 15.79 12.26
N ARG A 10 16.04 16.28 13.37
CA ARG A 10 16.24 15.64 14.68
C ARG A 10 15.37 14.39 14.78
N PRO A 11 15.98 13.20 14.92
CA PRO A 11 15.24 11.96 15.02
C PRO A 11 14.35 11.91 16.26
N THR A 12 13.21 11.25 16.12
CA THR A 12 12.32 10.93 17.23
C THR A 12 12.30 9.42 17.46
N ALA A 13 12.66 8.98 18.67
CA ALA A 13 12.64 7.57 19.02
C ALA A 13 11.72 7.31 20.22
N HIS A 14 10.79 6.38 20.05
CA HIS A 14 9.96 5.87 21.13
C HIS A 14 10.53 4.53 21.62
N HIS A 15 10.66 4.40 22.95
CA HIS A 15 11.24 3.21 23.58
C HIS A 15 10.19 2.32 24.25
N THR A 16 8.96 2.80 24.38
CA THR A 16 7.84 2.06 24.98
C THR A 16 6.76 1.82 23.92
N PRO A 17 6.41 0.56 23.67
CA PRO A 17 5.34 0.23 22.72
C PRO A 17 3.97 0.62 23.28
N ILE A 18 3.02 0.88 22.39
CA ILE A 18 1.61 0.98 22.77
C ILE A 18 1.11 -0.45 23.06
N PRO A 19 0.46 -0.68 24.21
CA PRO A 19 -0.11 -1.99 24.51
C PRO A 19 -1.15 -2.41 23.46
N VAL A 20 -1.12 -3.68 23.09
CA VAL A 20 -2.15 -4.27 22.22
C VAL A 20 -3.20 -4.93 23.13
N PRO A 21 -4.50 -4.66 22.91
CA PRO A 21 -5.56 -5.34 23.66
C PRO A 21 -5.41 -6.87 23.62
N VAL A 22 -5.61 -7.53 24.78
CA VAL A 22 -5.33 -8.96 24.95
C VAL A 22 -6.01 -9.81 23.87
N HIS A 23 -7.28 -9.54 23.58
CA HIS A 23 -8.06 -10.28 22.58
C HIS A 23 -7.57 -10.11 21.13
N TRP A 24 -6.64 -9.18 20.85
CA TRP A 24 -6.05 -8.99 19.53
C TRP A 24 -4.58 -9.38 19.43
N GLN A 25 -3.95 -9.75 20.55
CA GLN A 25 -2.49 -10.02 20.56
C GLN A 25 -2.08 -11.12 19.59
N GLU A 26 -2.82 -12.21 19.56
CA GLU A 26 -2.55 -13.33 18.64
C GLU A 26 -2.69 -12.92 17.18
N ASP A 27 -3.79 -12.27 16.82
CA ASP A 27 -4.02 -11.80 15.45
C ASP A 27 -2.98 -10.78 14.98
N VAL A 28 -2.61 -9.85 15.87
CA VAL A 28 -1.61 -8.81 15.58
C VAL A 28 -0.23 -9.44 15.41
N LYS A 29 0.16 -10.37 16.30
CA LYS A 29 1.44 -11.08 16.21
C LYS A 29 1.52 -11.94 14.97
N ALA A 30 0.50 -12.74 14.67
CA ALA A 30 0.42 -13.55 13.48
C ALA A 30 0.52 -12.70 12.20
N GLY A 31 -0.10 -11.52 12.21
CA GLY A 31 0.01 -10.57 11.11
C GLY A 31 1.42 -9.98 10.94
N LEU A 32 2.16 -9.69 12.02
CA LEU A 32 3.57 -9.27 11.95
C LEU A 32 4.44 -10.39 11.37
N ASP A 33 4.24 -11.62 11.84
CA ASP A 33 4.99 -12.79 11.35
C ASP A 33 4.72 -13.05 9.85
N GLN A 34 3.48 -12.85 9.43
CA GLN A 34 3.13 -12.92 8.01
C GLN A 34 3.85 -11.84 7.20
N ASP A 35 3.88 -10.58 7.68
CA ASP A 35 4.56 -9.49 6.98
C ASP A 35 6.08 -9.72 6.90
N VAL A 36 6.68 -10.35 7.91
CA VAL A 36 8.09 -10.79 7.85
C VAL A 36 8.26 -11.88 6.81
N ARG A 37 7.39 -12.88 6.79
CA ARG A 37 7.47 -14.01 5.85
C ARG A 37 7.38 -13.59 4.39
N ILE A 38 6.53 -12.60 4.10
CA ILE A 38 6.34 -12.09 2.73
C ILE A 38 7.29 -10.93 2.38
N GLY A 39 8.24 -10.57 3.26
CA GLY A 39 9.24 -9.55 2.98
C GLY A 39 8.73 -8.11 2.99
N VAL A 40 7.67 -7.82 3.73
CA VAL A 40 7.15 -6.44 3.92
C VAL A 40 7.94 -5.71 5.00
N ILE A 41 8.25 -6.39 6.10
CA ILE A 41 9.04 -5.89 7.20
C ILE A 41 10.13 -6.90 7.58
N GLU A 42 11.13 -6.43 8.31
CA GLU A 42 12.12 -7.30 8.95
C GLU A 42 12.30 -6.94 10.43
N PRO A 43 12.64 -7.90 11.29
CA PRO A 43 12.96 -7.61 12.68
C PRO A 43 14.30 -6.84 12.75
N VAL A 44 14.37 -5.85 13.63
CA VAL A 44 15.62 -5.15 13.94
C VAL A 44 16.37 -5.92 15.02
N PRO A 45 17.60 -6.37 14.80
CA PRO A 45 18.36 -7.15 15.78
C PRO A 45 18.49 -6.42 17.12
N ILE A 46 18.48 -7.20 18.20
CA ILE A 46 18.72 -6.66 19.56
C ILE A 46 20.13 -6.05 19.58
N GLY A 47 20.24 -4.88 20.21
CA GLY A 47 21.51 -4.15 20.27
C GLY A 47 21.78 -3.21 19.09
N THR A 48 20.99 -3.28 18.00
CA THR A 48 21.12 -2.31 16.90
C THR A 48 20.72 -0.92 17.37
N PRO A 49 21.59 0.10 17.22
CA PRO A 49 21.24 1.49 17.49
C PRO A 49 20.11 1.95 16.57
N VAL A 50 19.13 2.63 17.13
CA VAL A 50 17.97 3.13 16.39
C VAL A 50 17.78 4.60 16.71
N THR A 51 17.84 5.45 15.70
CA THR A 51 17.63 6.90 15.81
C THR A 51 16.17 7.29 15.59
N TRP A 52 15.50 6.70 14.59
CA TRP A 52 14.08 6.86 14.35
C TRP A 52 13.35 5.61 14.84
N CYS A 53 12.38 5.78 15.75
CA CYS A 53 11.56 4.66 16.20
C CYS A 53 10.11 5.11 16.43
N HIS A 54 9.23 4.63 15.59
CA HIS A 54 7.81 4.98 15.56
C HIS A 54 6.99 4.05 16.45
N LYS A 55 5.74 4.42 16.74
CA LYS A 55 4.81 3.57 17.49
C LYS A 55 3.91 2.81 16.52
N MET A 56 3.71 1.52 16.78
CA MET A 56 2.62 0.78 16.16
C MET A 56 1.32 1.05 16.93
N VAL A 57 0.25 1.38 16.19
CA VAL A 57 -1.10 1.58 16.72
C VAL A 57 -2.02 0.50 16.15
N VAL A 58 -2.90 -0.05 16.99
CA VAL A 58 -3.88 -1.05 16.59
C VAL A 58 -5.28 -0.48 16.78
N CYS A 59 -6.09 -0.50 15.70
CA CYS A 59 -7.47 -0.01 15.70
C CYS A 59 -8.42 -1.09 15.15
N PRO A 60 -9.70 -1.10 15.56
CA PRO A 60 -10.68 -2.02 14.98
C PRO A 60 -11.01 -1.67 13.53
N LYS A 61 -11.14 -2.69 12.68
CA LYS A 61 -11.80 -2.59 11.37
C LYS A 61 -13.33 -2.65 11.56
N LYS A 62 -14.12 -2.28 10.55
CA LYS A 62 -15.57 -2.48 10.56
C LYS A 62 -15.98 -3.94 10.80
N SER A 63 -15.14 -4.89 10.43
CA SER A 63 -15.32 -6.33 10.66
C SER A 63 -14.98 -6.80 12.08
N GLY A 64 -14.57 -5.92 12.99
CA GLY A 64 -14.09 -6.26 14.33
C GLY A 64 -12.64 -6.77 14.40
N LYS A 65 -12.02 -7.10 13.26
CA LYS A 65 -10.62 -7.53 13.22
C LYS A 65 -9.66 -6.36 13.46
N PRO A 66 -8.46 -6.60 14.04
CA PRO A 66 -7.48 -5.54 14.24
C PRO A 66 -6.90 -5.03 12.92
N ARG A 67 -6.66 -3.72 12.85
CA ARG A 67 -5.85 -3.06 11.82
C ARG A 67 -4.62 -2.48 12.49
N ARG A 68 -3.45 -2.88 12.04
CA ARG A 68 -2.16 -2.32 12.46
C ARG A 68 -1.82 -1.11 11.58
N THR A 69 -1.33 -0.06 12.20
CA THR A 69 -0.77 1.12 11.53
C THR A 69 0.49 1.55 12.27
N VAL A 70 1.43 2.15 11.56
CA VAL A 70 2.61 2.76 12.15
C VAL A 70 2.46 4.27 12.06
N ASP A 71 2.63 4.96 13.19
CA ASP A 71 2.55 6.41 13.22
C ASP A 71 3.86 7.04 12.72
N LEU A 72 3.88 7.38 11.45
CA LEU A 72 5.01 8.03 10.79
C LEU A 72 4.93 9.57 10.78
N GLN A 73 4.03 10.19 11.57
CA GLN A 73 3.84 11.63 11.55
C GLN A 73 5.12 12.41 11.89
N ALA A 74 5.93 11.91 12.85
CA ALA A 74 7.19 12.53 13.21
C ALA A 74 8.15 12.56 12.02
N LEU A 75 8.27 11.46 11.26
CA LEU A 75 9.08 11.36 10.05
C LEU A 75 8.53 12.26 8.93
N ASN A 76 7.22 12.23 8.73
CA ASN A 76 6.54 13.01 7.68
C ASN A 76 6.73 14.52 7.82
N ARG A 77 6.89 15.04 9.04
CA ARG A 77 7.15 16.47 9.27
C ARG A 77 8.49 16.93 8.69
N HIS A 78 9.43 16.02 8.52
CA HIS A 78 10.76 16.27 7.99
C HIS A 78 10.95 15.70 6.58
N ALA A 79 9.88 15.19 5.97
CA ALA A 79 9.93 14.61 4.65
C ALA A 79 9.46 15.60 3.59
N THR A 80 10.18 15.66 2.48
CA THR A 80 9.69 16.35 1.27
C THR A 80 8.75 15.42 0.54
N ARG A 81 7.55 15.93 0.23
CA ARG A 81 6.57 15.17 -0.56
C ARG A 81 6.97 15.16 -2.03
N GLU A 82 7.15 13.97 -2.59
CA GLU A 82 7.19 13.78 -4.03
C GLU A 82 5.75 13.87 -4.55
N THR A 83 5.47 14.87 -5.39
CA THR A 83 4.11 15.07 -5.91
C THR A 83 3.95 14.39 -7.24
N HIS A 84 3.03 13.43 -7.34
CA HIS A 84 2.56 12.87 -8.58
C HIS A 84 1.10 13.26 -8.82
N HIS A 85 0.84 13.98 -9.94
CA HIS A 85 -0.51 14.47 -10.21
C HIS A 85 -1.44 13.32 -10.60
N THR A 86 -2.39 13.01 -9.75
CA THR A 86 -3.47 12.07 -10.03
C THR A 86 -4.77 12.84 -10.25
N GLN A 87 -5.42 12.63 -11.39
CA GLN A 87 -6.71 13.25 -11.67
C GLN A 87 -7.74 12.83 -10.61
N SER A 88 -8.65 13.76 -10.24
CA SER A 88 -9.68 13.44 -9.26
C SER A 88 -10.57 12.28 -9.75
N PRO A 89 -11.09 11.43 -8.85
CA PRO A 89 -11.99 10.33 -9.21
C PRO A 89 -13.20 10.78 -10.03
N PHE A 90 -13.73 11.97 -9.75
CA PHE A 90 -14.84 12.56 -10.49
C PHE A 90 -14.49 12.82 -11.96
N HIS A 91 -13.32 13.42 -12.23
CA HIS A 91 -12.86 13.63 -13.61
C HIS A 91 -12.60 12.32 -14.35
N GLN A 92 -12.09 11.34 -13.64
CA GLN A 92 -11.83 10.00 -14.22
C GLN A 92 -13.13 9.27 -14.54
N ALA A 93 -14.13 9.32 -13.66
CA ALA A 93 -15.43 8.68 -13.88
C ALA A 93 -16.15 9.25 -15.13
N ARG A 94 -15.98 10.54 -15.43
CA ARG A 94 -16.57 11.17 -16.64
C ARG A 94 -16.03 10.64 -17.97
N LYS A 95 -14.86 9.99 -17.96
CA LYS A 95 -14.28 9.37 -19.17
C LYS A 95 -14.94 8.03 -19.52
N VAL A 96 -15.67 7.43 -18.58
CA VAL A 96 -16.28 6.12 -18.75
C VAL A 96 -17.63 6.27 -19.42
N PRO A 97 -17.84 5.71 -20.63
CA PRO A 97 -19.12 5.77 -21.31
C PRO A 97 -20.23 5.07 -20.49
N HIS A 98 -21.43 5.62 -20.52
CA HIS A 98 -22.54 5.14 -19.67
C HIS A 98 -22.89 3.67 -19.94
N HIS A 99 -22.88 3.25 -21.21
CA HIS A 99 -23.26 1.91 -21.65
C HIS A 99 -22.08 0.92 -21.74
N ALA A 100 -20.86 1.36 -21.40
CA ALA A 100 -19.69 0.49 -21.46
C ALA A 100 -19.79 -0.64 -20.41
N LYS A 101 -19.26 -1.82 -20.77
CA LYS A 101 -19.02 -2.90 -19.81
C LYS A 101 -17.84 -2.50 -18.94
N LYS A 102 -17.96 -2.68 -17.62
CA LYS A 102 -17.02 -2.17 -16.63
C LYS A 102 -16.46 -3.32 -15.81
N THR A 103 -15.15 -3.32 -15.62
CA THR A 103 -14.45 -4.26 -14.74
C THR A 103 -13.63 -3.47 -13.73
N VAL A 104 -13.77 -3.79 -12.46
CA VAL A 104 -13.02 -3.15 -11.37
C VAL A 104 -12.04 -4.16 -10.77
N PHE A 105 -10.82 -3.71 -10.57
CA PHE A 105 -9.78 -4.46 -9.89
C PHE A 105 -9.30 -3.65 -8.70
N ASP A 106 -9.16 -4.30 -7.55
CA ASP A 106 -8.61 -3.73 -6.31
C ASP A 106 -7.21 -4.31 -6.09
N ALA A 107 -6.21 -3.45 -6.06
CA ALA A 107 -4.85 -3.88 -5.72
C ALA A 107 -4.74 -4.09 -4.21
N TRP A 108 -4.37 -5.31 -3.80
CA TRP A 108 -4.16 -5.62 -2.41
C TRP A 108 -2.78 -5.11 -1.97
N ASN A 109 -2.78 -4.16 -1.01
CA ASN A 109 -1.55 -3.58 -0.47
C ASN A 109 -0.58 -3.09 -1.55
N GLY A 110 -1.05 -2.25 -2.50
CA GLY A 110 -0.27 -1.78 -3.65
C GLY A 110 1.10 -1.20 -3.29
N TYR A 111 1.24 -0.54 -2.12
CA TYR A 111 2.51 -0.02 -1.62
C TYR A 111 3.57 -1.11 -1.41
N HIS A 112 3.18 -2.33 -1.08
CA HIS A 112 4.10 -3.46 -0.88
C HIS A 112 4.81 -3.91 -2.17
N SER A 113 4.33 -3.48 -3.34
CA SER A 113 5.01 -3.72 -4.62
C SER A 113 6.24 -2.83 -4.85
N ILE A 114 6.51 -1.86 -3.96
CA ILE A 114 7.61 -0.90 -4.09
C ILE A 114 8.68 -1.20 -3.06
N ALA A 115 9.82 -1.70 -3.51
CA ALA A 115 10.97 -1.90 -2.63
C ALA A 115 11.49 -0.56 -2.07
N LEU A 116 11.74 -0.54 -0.76
CA LEU A 116 12.40 0.58 -0.09
C LEU A 116 13.91 0.44 -0.20
N ASP A 117 14.58 1.54 -0.54
CA ASP A 117 16.03 1.59 -0.58
C ASP A 117 16.61 1.20 0.80
N GLU A 118 17.62 0.33 0.80
CA GLU A 118 18.20 -0.19 2.02
C GLU A 118 18.73 0.91 2.94
N ARG A 119 19.29 1.98 2.36
CA ARG A 119 19.79 3.14 3.09
C ARG A 119 18.73 3.86 3.91
N ASP A 120 17.45 3.74 3.53
CA ASP A 120 16.34 4.45 4.17
C ASP A 120 15.51 3.56 5.11
N ARG A 121 15.72 2.24 5.10
CA ARG A 121 14.93 1.30 5.92
C ARG A 121 14.96 1.63 7.40
N HIS A 122 16.11 2.07 7.92
CA HIS A 122 16.30 2.44 9.33
C HIS A 122 15.37 3.58 9.78
N LEU A 123 15.00 4.49 8.85
CA LEU A 123 14.08 5.60 9.12
C LEU A 123 12.66 5.13 9.45
N THR A 124 12.29 3.92 9.04
CA THR A 124 10.95 3.35 9.20
C THR A 124 10.83 2.42 10.40
N THR A 125 11.84 2.37 11.26
CA THR A 125 11.83 1.49 12.44
C THR A 125 10.65 1.82 13.36
N PHE A 126 9.97 0.78 13.84
CA PHE A 126 8.85 0.94 14.78
C PHE A 126 8.91 -0.11 15.90
N ILE A 127 8.36 0.26 17.06
CA ILE A 127 8.35 -0.59 18.25
C ILE A 127 6.98 -1.25 18.44
N THR A 128 7.02 -2.51 18.85
CA THR A 128 5.86 -3.33 19.20
C THR A 128 6.11 -4.06 20.52
N PRO A 129 5.10 -4.65 21.17
CA PRO A 129 5.32 -5.50 22.35
C PRO A 129 6.25 -6.69 22.11
N TRP A 130 6.45 -7.10 20.88
CA TRP A 130 7.29 -8.26 20.50
C TRP A 130 8.67 -7.87 19.93
N GLY A 131 9.05 -6.59 19.99
CA GLY A 131 10.32 -6.08 19.49
C GLY A 131 10.17 -4.98 18.45
N ARG A 132 11.28 -4.68 17.79
CA ARG A 132 11.37 -3.64 16.77
C ARG A 132 11.40 -4.26 15.38
N TYR A 133 10.74 -3.61 14.44
CA TYR A 133 10.71 -3.98 13.02
C TYR A 133 10.98 -2.74 12.18
N ARG A 134 11.36 -2.93 10.91
CA ARG A 134 11.46 -1.88 9.91
C ARG A 134 10.93 -2.36 8.57
N TYR A 135 10.49 -1.44 7.72
CA TYR A 135 9.95 -1.77 6.41
C TYR A 135 11.05 -2.10 5.40
N LEU A 136 10.80 -3.10 4.57
CA LEU A 136 11.55 -3.44 3.36
C LEU A 136 10.93 -2.85 2.10
N VAL A 137 9.67 -2.42 2.20
CA VAL A 137 8.85 -1.86 1.13
C VAL A 137 8.30 -0.50 1.53
N ALA A 138 7.65 0.21 0.62
CA ALA A 138 7.06 1.51 0.88
C ALA A 138 6.06 1.43 2.05
N PRO A 139 6.30 2.17 3.16
CA PRO A 139 5.46 2.07 4.34
C PRO A 139 4.12 2.79 4.14
N GLN A 140 3.04 2.16 4.58
CA GLN A 140 1.74 2.83 4.66
C GLN A 140 1.81 3.97 5.68
N GLY A 141 1.34 5.15 5.28
CA GLY A 141 1.36 6.35 6.14
C GLY A 141 2.57 7.27 5.93
N TYR A 142 3.57 6.89 5.13
CA TYR A 142 4.59 7.83 4.68
C TYR A 142 4.03 8.75 3.59
N VAL A 143 4.36 10.04 3.67
CA VAL A 143 3.74 11.11 2.86
C VAL A 143 3.83 10.88 1.34
N SER A 144 4.91 10.30 0.85
CA SER A 144 5.13 10.07 -0.59
C SER A 144 4.86 8.64 -1.05
N SER A 145 4.44 7.72 -0.16
CA SER A 145 4.16 6.33 -0.57
C SER A 145 3.06 6.23 -1.62
N GLY A 146 2.00 7.05 -1.47
CA GLY A 146 0.90 7.11 -2.43
C GLY A 146 1.32 7.67 -3.79
N ASP A 147 2.11 8.75 -3.79
CA ASP A 147 2.61 9.38 -5.03
C ASP A 147 3.58 8.43 -5.77
N GLY A 148 4.48 7.77 -5.04
CA GLY A 148 5.42 6.80 -5.60
C GLY A 148 4.71 5.58 -6.21
N TYR A 149 3.68 5.05 -5.52
CA TYR A 149 2.84 3.98 -6.06
C TYR A 149 2.10 4.43 -7.32
N SER A 150 1.47 5.60 -7.28
CA SER A 150 0.72 6.14 -8.40
C SER A 150 1.58 6.33 -9.63
N ARG A 151 2.79 6.87 -9.48
CA ARG A 151 3.74 7.02 -10.59
C ARG A 151 4.11 5.68 -11.19
N ARG A 152 4.58 4.73 -10.38
CA ARG A 152 4.96 3.40 -10.85
C ARG A 152 3.80 2.69 -11.55
N PHE A 153 2.62 2.78 -10.97
CA PHE A 153 1.42 2.18 -11.55
C PHE A 153 1.10 2.78 -12.93
N ASP A 154 1.14 4.12 -13.04
CA ASP A 154 0.87 4.81 -14.31
C ASP A 154 1.86 4.42 -15.40
N GLU A 155 3.14 4.22 -15.06
CA GLU A 155 4.18 3.72 -15.99
C GLU A 155 3.85 2.30 -16.47
N ILE A 156 3.49 1.39 -15.57
CA ILE A 156 3.16 -0.01 -15.87
C ILE A 156 1.97 -0.11 -16.84
N VAL A 157 0.94 0.72 -16.60
CA VAL A 157 -0.32 0.64 -17.35
C VAL A 157 -0.44 1.64 -18.50
N ALA A 158 0.61 2.40 -18.79
CA ALA A 158 0.57 3.49 -19.77
C ALA A 158 -0.01 3.05 -21.15
N HIS A 159 0.30 1.84 -21.56
CA HIS A 159 -0.10 1.27 -22.86
C HIS A 159 -1.51 0.67 -22.89
N ILE A 160 -2.20 0.57 -21.76
CA ILE A 160 -3.56 0.02 -21.71
C ILE A 160 -4.56 1.14 -22.03
N PRO A 161 -5.38 1.02 -23.09
CA PRO A 161 -6.45 1.96 -23.36
C PRO A 161 -7.63 1.77 -22.41
N GLN A 162 -8.57 2.71 -22.40
CA GLN A 162 -9.88 2.59 -21.73
C GLN A 162 -9.77 2.17 -20.27
N LYS A 163 -8.87 2.82 -19.53
CA LYS A 163 -8.70 2.62 -18.09
C LYS A 163 -8.75 3.92 -17.32
N THR A 164 -9.08 3.80 -16.08
CA THR A 164 -8.89 4.85 -15.06
C THR A 164 -8.58 4.22 -13.72
N LYS A 165 -7.95 4.97 -12.82
CA LYS A 165 -7.63 4.46 -11.50
C LYS A 165 -7.93 5.49 -10.42
N CYS A 166 -8.18 4.97 -9.22
CA CYS A 166 -8.28 5.76 -8.00
C CYS A 166 -7.49 5.03 -6.90
N ILE A 167 -6.26 5.48 -6.66
CA ILE A 167 -5.32 4.88 -5.68
C ILE A 167 -5.10 3.38 -5.99
N ASP A 168 -5.75 2.48 -5.25
CA ASP A 168 -5.60 1.03 -5.37
C ASP A 168 -6.64 0.40 -6.33
N ASP A 169 -7.71 1.14 -6.66
CA ASP A 169 -8.77 0.67 -7.55
C ASP A 169 -8.47 1.02 -9.01
N THR A 170 -8.57 0.04 -9.88
CA THR A 170 -8.49 0.20 -11.35
C THR A 170 -9.82 -0.12 -11.97
N LEU A 171 -10.38 0.83 -12.71
CA LEU A 171 -11.58 0.63 -13.52
C LEU A 171 -11.17 0.56 -14.98
N MET A 172 -11.55 -0.52 -15.64
CA MET A 172 -11.41 -0.73 -17.09
C MET A 172 -12.79 -0.79 -17.72
N TRP A 173 -12.90 -0.39 -18.99
CA TRP A 173 -14.17 -0.47 -19.72
C TRP A 173 -13.97 -0.86 -21.17
N SER A 174 -15.01 -1.45 -21.76
CA SER A 174 -15.03 -1.91 -23.15
C SER A 174 -16.46 -1.84 -23.71
N ASN A 175 -16.62 -2.05 -25.00
CA ASN A 175 -17.94 -2.04 -25.64
C ASN A 175 -18.67 -3.40 -25.47
N THR A 176 -17.92 -4.50 -25.41
CA THR A 176 -18.47 -5.86 -25.34
C THR A 176 -17.92 -6.61 -24.13
N ILE A 177 -18.62 -7.67 -23.71
CA ILE A 177 -18.17 -8.57 -22.64
C ILE A 177 -16.90 -9.31 -23.06
N GLU A 178 -16.80 -9.68 -24.34
CA GLU A 178 -15.65 -10.40 -24.87
C GLU A 178 -14.38 -9.52 -24.80
N GLU A 179 -14.45 -8.26 -25.24
CA GLU A 179 -13.37 -7.30 -25.09
C GLU A 179 -12.99 -7.10 -23.61
N SER A 180 -13.99 -7.00 -22.72
CA SER A 180 -13.76 -6.87 -21.27
C SER A 180 -13.01 -8.07 -20.71
N PHE A 181 -13.33 -9.28 -21.16
CA PHE A 181 -12.65 -10.49 -20.75
C PHE A 181 -11.17 -10.49 -21.20
N PHE A 182 -10.88 -10.17 -22.47
CA PHE A 182 -9.51 -10.10 -22.95
C PHE A 182 -8.70 -8.99 -22.25
N GLN A 183 -9.29 -7.84 -21.99
CA GLN A 183 -8.67 -6.78 -21.20
C GLN A 183 -8.34 -7.25 -19.79
N ALA A 184 -9.25 -8.02 -19.17
CA ALA A 184 -9.02 -8.58 -17.82
C ALA A 184 -7.83 -9.56 -17.81
N ILE A 185 -7.75 -10.45 -18.81
CA ILE A 185 -6.61 -11.38 -18.94
C ILE A 185 -5.30 -10.62 -19.13
N GLN A 186 -5.28 -9.63 -20.02
CA GLN A 186 -4.10 -8.78 -20.22
C GLN A 186 -3.69 -8.06 -18.93
N TRP A 187 -4.66 -7.56 -18.19
CA TRP A 187 -4.43 -6.90 -16.90
C TRP A 187 -3.82 -7.85 -15.87
N LEU A 188 -4.35 -9.07 -15.76
CA LEU A 188 -3.81 -10.09 -14.85
C LEU A 188 -2.37 -10.46 -15.18
N ASP A 189 -2.04 -10.59 -16.48
CA ASP A 189 -0.67 -10.87 -16.94
C ASP A 189 0.29 -9.72 -16.56
N ILE A 190 -0.13 -8.47 -16.76
CA ILE A 190 0.63 -7.29 -16.38
C ILE A 190 0.85 -7.24 -14.87
N CYS A 191 -0.19 -7.49 -14.08
CA CYS A 191 -0.08 -7.53 -12.63
C CYS A 191 0.92 -8.60 -12.19
N GLY A 192 0.83 -9.82 -12.75
CA GLY A 192 1.75 -10.92 -12.45
C GLY A 192 3.20 -10.58 -12.77
N LYS A 193 3.47 -9.99 -13.94
CA LYS A 193 4.81 -9.59 -14.39
C LYS A 193 5.43 -8.47 -13.53
N ASN A 194 4.60 -7.64 -12.91
CA ASN A 194 5.03 -6.47 -12.15
C ASN A 194 4.87 -6.61 -10.62
N GLY A 195 4.48 -7.80 -10.13
CA GLY A 195 4.32 -8.06 -8.71
C GLY A 195 3.15 -7.29 -8.06
N ILE A 196 2.14 -6.92 -8.85
CA ILE A 196 0.91 -6.31 -8.34
C ILE A 196 -0.03 -7.42 -7.90
N ILE A 197 -0.34 -7.47 -6.62
CA ILE A 197 -1.25 -8.46 -6.05
C ILE A 197 -2.67 -7.87 -6.07
N LEU A 198 -3.61 -8.60 -6.64
CA LEU A 198 -5.02 -8.21 -6.69
C LEU A 198 -5.81 -8.92 -5.59
N ASN A 199 -6.87 -8.25 -5.12
CA ASN A 199 -7.78 -8.81 -4.14
C ASN A 199 -8.85 -9.66 -4.85
N PRO A 200 -8.83 -11.00 -4.76
CA PRO A 200 -9.75 -11.85 -5.52
C PRO A 200 -11.20 -11.67 -5.11
N SER A 201 -11.47 -11.31 -3.84
CA SER A 201 -12.84 -11.15 -3.35
C SER A 201 -13.53 -9.89 -3.88
N LYS A 202 -12.76 -8.87 -4.32
CA LYS A 202 -13.29 -7.63 -4.89
C LYS A 202 -13.26 -7.61 -6.42
N THR A 203 -12.36 -8.39 -7.03
CA THR A 203 -12.18 -8.42 -8.48
C THR A 203 -13.33 -9.11 -9.22
N LEU A 204 -14.00 -10.09 -8.60
CA LEU A 204 -15.06 -10.89 -9.24
C LEU A 204 -16.50 -10.39 -9.03
N SER A 205 -16.74 -9.51 -8.06
CA SER A 205 -18.11 -9.12 -7.67
C SER A 205 -18.83 -8.24 -8.70
N ASN A 206 -18.13 -7.62 -9.65
CA ASN A 206 -18.72 -6.67 -10.59
C ASN A 206 -18.85 -7.19 -12.05
N LEU A 207 -18.40 -8.40 -12.36
CA LEU A 207 -18.63 -9.04 -13.67
C LEU A 207 -20.06 -9.57 -13.81
N LEU A 208 -20.79 -9.76 -12.70
CA LEU A 208 -22.12 -10.37 -12.65
C LEU A 208 -23.25 -9.38 -12.38
N ASP A 209 -22.99 -8.17 -11.94
CA ASP A 209 -24.01 -7.15 -11.61
C ASP A 209 -24.14 -6.09 -12.73
N SER A 210 -24.47 -6.52 -13.93
CA SER A 210 -24.98 -5.64 -14.98
C SER A 210 -26.45 -5.92 -15.22
N ARG A 211 -27.30 -5.64 -14.24
CA ARG A 211 -28.74 -5.44 -14.46
C ARG A 211 -29.10 -3.98 -14.25
#